data_7503d9ae970a12664dc62cdccd45c975
#
_entry.id   7503d9ae970a12664dc62cdccd45c975
#
_cell.length_a   1.000
_cell.length_b   1.000
_cell.length_c   1.000
_cell.angle_alpha   90.00
_cell.angle_beta   90.00
_cell.angle_gamma   90.00
#
_symmetry.space_group_name_H-M   'P 1'
#
loop_
_entity.id
_entity.type
_entity.pdbx_description
1 polymer ?
#
loop_
_entity_poly.entity_id
_entity_poly.type
_entity_poly.pdbx_seq_one_letter_code
_entity_poly.pdbx_strand_id
1 'polypeptide(L)'
;MSYSTQQIRNVALAGHPGAGKTTLFEALLHAGGALQVAGTIERGTTVSDHDPMERTRGHSIDTAIASTHHGGMHVNLIDTPGYPEFRGPALSAFSAVETALIVVDADSGVAHGTRRLMDRAAQRNLCRAIVINKIDHEGADCAGVLAALREEFGAEVLPLNLPTDGGKAVVDCFWRSTGTSDLGEVGEWHQKIIDQVVEINETVMEHYLDLGEGGLSGEELHDAFEQCLREGHLVPVCFASARTGVGVKELLDVAERLFPNPAEANPPPFMKLNGSGPQAVEAVPDPRAHVIADVFKIVNDPFVGK
;
A
#
# COMPACT_ATOMS: atom_id res chain seq x y z
N MET A 1 -9.76 -22.58 0.40
CA MET A 1 -9.50 -22.27 1.82
C MET A 1 -10.36 -21.09 2.19
N SER A 2 -10.94 -21.05 3.39
CA SER A 2 -11.65 -19.87 3.90
C SER A 2 -10.70 -19.09 4.78
N TYR A 3 -10.56 -17.79 4.54
CA TYR A 3 -9.77 -16.88 5.36
C TYR A 3 -10.68 -16.16 6.35
N SER A 4 -10.18 -15.89 7.56
CA SER A 4 -10.84 -14.96 8.48
C SER A 4 -10.62 -13.53 8.00
N THR A 5 -11.44 -12.59 8.45
CA THR A 5 -11.30 -11.16 8.10
C THR A 5 -9.92 -10.62 8.46
N GLN A 6 -9.36 -11.04 9.60
CA GLN A 6 -8.02 -10.64 10.05
C GLN A 6 -6.89 -11.11 9.11
N GLN A 7 -7.13 -12.15 8.34
CA GLN A 7 -6.15 -12.71 7.40
C GLN A 7 -6.23 -12.08 6.00
N ILE A 8 -7.06 -11.08 5.79
CA ILE A 8 -7.23 -10.43 4.49
C ILE A 8 -6.54 -9.07 4.48
N ARG A 9 -5.87 -8.75 3.37
CA ARG A 9 -5.32 -7.44 3.07
C ARG A 9 -5.75 -7.05 1.67
N ASN A 10 -6.42 -5.91 1.53
CA ASN A 10 -6.83 -5.39 0.22
C ASN A 10 -6.03 -4.14 -0.09
N VAL A 11 -5.28 -4.16 -1.17
CA VAL A 11 -4.32 -3.12 -1.55
C VAL A 11 -4.53 -2.70 -2.99
N ALA A 12 -4.75 -1.41 -3.23
CA ALA A 12 -4.78 -0.85 -4.58
C ALA A 12 -3.46 -0.13 -4.89
N LEU A 13 -2.79 -0.55 -5.97
CA LEU A 13 -1.61 0.11 -6.49
C LEU A 13 -2.03 1.27 -7.39
N ALA A 14 -1.68 2.48 -6.99
CA ALA A 14 -1.98 3.69 -7.75
C ALA A 14 -0.71 4.54 -7.94
N GLY A 15 -0.68 5.42 -8.93
CA GLY A 15 0.49 6.24 -9.22
C GLY A 15 0.48 6.75 -10.65
N HIS A 16 1.45 7.60 -11.00
CA HIS A 16 1.55 8.16 -12.35
C HIS A 16 1.90 7.10 -13.42
N PRO A 17 1.69 7.40 -14.71
CA PRO A 17 2.14 6.51 -15.78
C PRO A 17 3.66 6.30 -15.70
N GLY A 18 4.11 5.07 -15.94
CA GLY A 18 5.53 4.77 -15.92
C GLY A 18 6.16 4.53 -14.54
N ALA A 19 5.44 4.78 -13.43
CA ALA A 19 5.98 4.52 -12.07
C ALA A 19 6.29 3.04 -11.78
N GLY A 20 5.84 2.12 -12.64
CA GLY A 20 6.09 0.68 -12.50
C GLY A 20 5.06 -0.07 -11.65
N LYS A 21 3.80 0.41 -11.56
CA LYS A 21 2.70 -0.25 -10.84
C LYS A 21 2.49 -1.69 -11.28
N THR A 22 2.28 -1.90 -12.58
CA THR A 22 2.08 -3.23 -13.17
C THR A 22 3.29 -4.14 -12.94
N THR A 23 4.51 -3.62 -13.06
CA THR A 23 5.73 -4.39 -12.77
C THR A 23 5.81 -4.75 -11.29
N LEU A 24 5.42 -3.83 -10.40
CA LEU A 24 5.36 -4.09 -8.96
C LEU A 24 4.26 -5.11 -8.61
N PHE A 25 3.10 -5.02 -9.25
CA PHE A 25 2.02 -5.98 -9.12
C PHE A 25 2.49 -7.41 -9.46
N GLU A 26 3.15 -7.59 -10.62
CA GLU A 26 3.74 -8.86 -11.04
C GLU A 26 4.81 -9.37 -10.06
N ALA A 27 5.68 -8.46 -9.59
CA ALA A 27 6.72 -8.79 -8.64
C ALA A 27 6.17 -9.25 -7.28
N LEU A 28 5.11 -8.60 -6.76
CA LEU A 28 4.42 -8.99 -5.54
C LEU A 28 3.74 -10.36 -5.68
N LEU A 29 3.07 -10.62 -6.80
CA LEU A 29 2.45 -11.92 -7.08
C LEU A 29 3.51 -13.04 -7.17
N HIS A 30 4.65 -12.74 -7.78
CA HIS A 30 5.76 -13.70 -7.88
C HIS A 30 6.41 -13.95 -6.50
N ALA A 31 6.72 -12.90 -5.75
CA ALA A 31 7.32 -13.01 -4.42
C ALA A 31 6.42 -13.75 -3.42
N GLY A 32 5.10 -13.59 -3.52
CA GLY A 32 4.12 -14.33 -2.71
C GLY A 32 3.75 -15.72 -3.27
N GLY A 33 4.41 -16.16 -4.37
CA GLY A 33 4.28 -17.51 -4.93
C GLY A 33 3.02 -17.75 -5.78
N ALA A 34 2.23 -16.72 -6.08
CA ALA A 34 1.09 -16.84 -6.98
C ALA A 34 1.50 -17.03 -8.44
N LEU A 35 2.67 -16.50 -8.81
CA LEU A 35 3.28 -16.69 -10.12
C LEU A 35 4.62 -17.40 -9.99
N GLN A 36 4.89 -18.34 -10.87
CA GLN A 36 6.22 -18.98 -10.96
C GLN A 36 7.27 -18.04 -11.56
N VAL A 37 6.85 -17.18 -12.48
CA VAL A 37 7.66 -16.18 -13.15
C VAL A 37 6.83 -14.91 -13.30
N ALA A 38 7.37 -13.76 -12.94
CA ALA A 38 6.73 -12.47 -13.15
C ALA A 38 6.62 -12.17 -14.65
N GLY A 39 5.45 -11.71 -15.09
CA GLY A 39 5.23 -11.23 -16.45
C GLY A 39 5.95 -9.92 -16.71
N THR A 40 6.10 -9.55 -17.99
CA THR A 40 6.68 -8.26 -18.39
C THR A 40 5.80 -7.55 -19.41
N ILE A 41 5.74 -6.22 -19.31
CA ILE A 41 4.95 -5.38 -20.23
C ILE A 41 5.48 -5.51 -21.65
N GLU A 42 6.81 -5.53 -21.82
CA GLU A 42 7.48 -5.61 -23.11
C GLU A 42 7.17 -6.90 -23.87
N ARG A 43 6.91 -7.99 -23.13
CA ARG A 43 6.54 -9.29 -23.74
C ARG A 43 5.04 -9.49 -23.80
N GLY A 44 4.24 -8.58 -23.23
CA GLY A 44 2.78 -8.71 -23.11
C GLY A 44 2.35 -9.94 -22.31
N THR A 45 3.14 -10.33 -21.30
CA THR A 45 2.92 -11.54 -20.49
C THR A 45 2.44 -11.24 -19.07
N THR A 46 2.15 -9.98 -18.75
CA THR A 46 1.61 -9.59 -17.47
C THR A 46 0.20 -10.16 -17.25
N VAL A 47 -0.12 -10.51 -16.01
CA VAL A 47 -1.46 -10.99 -15.62
C VAL A 47 -2.46 -9.84 -15.66
N SER A 48 -2.02 -8.61 -15.33
CA SER A 48 -2.89 -7.43 -15.29
C SER A 48 -3.33 -6.97 -16.68
N ASP A 49 -2.41 -6.83 -17.64
CA ASP A 49 -2.72 -6.32 -18.98
C ASP A 49 -3.16 -7.48 -19.89
N HIS A 50 -4.35 -7.99 -19.67
CA HIS A 50 -4.88 -9.13 -20.43
C HIS A 50 -5.66 -8.71 -21.69
N ASP A 51 -6.14 -7.46 -21.75
CA ASP A 51 -6.82 -6.93 -22.93
C ASP A 51 -5.83 -6.72 -24.11
N PRO A 52 -6.18 -7.14 -25.32
CA PRO A 52 -5.33 -6.92 -26.49
C PRO A 52 -4.94 -5.45 -26.73
N MET A 53 -5.81 -4.50 -26.33
CA MET A 53 -5.55 -3.07 -26.45
C MET A 53 -4.48 -2.62 -25.45
N GLU A 54 -4.51 -3.10 -24.21
CA GLU A 54 -3.50 -2.83 -23.17
C GLU A 54 -2.13 -3.32 -23.64
N ARG A 55 -2.06 -4.55 -24.12
CA ARG A 55 -0.84 -5.14 -24.68
C ARG A 55 -0.29 -4.35 -25.88
N THR A 56 -1.18 -3.90 -26.77
CA THR A 56 -0.77 -3.12 -27.96
C THR A 56 -0.27 -1.73 -27.55
N ARG A 57 -0.88 -1.11 -26.55
CA ARG A 57 -0.52 0.23 -26.05
C ARG A 57 0.63 0.21 -25.03
N GLY A 58 0.92 -0.94 -24.44
CA GLY A 58 1.94 -1.08 -23.39
C GLY A 58 1.59 -0.36 -22.09
N HIS A 59 0.30 -0.21 -21.81
CA HIS A 59 -0.17 0.36 -20.53
C HIS A 59 -1.60 -0.10 -20.21
N SER A 60 -1.92 -0.16 -18.92
CA SER A 60 -3.23 -0.53 -18.40
C SER A 60 -4.29 0.53 -18.72
N ILE A 61 -5.49 0.09 -19.08
CA ILE A 61 -6.68 0.90 -19.39
C ILE A 61 -7.74 0.69 -18.29
N ASP A 62 -7.85 -0.51 -17.76
CA ASP A 62 -8.77 -0.90 -16.70
C ASP A 62 -8.01 -1.46 -15.49
N THR A 63 -8.72 -1.67 -14.38
CA THR A 63 -8.14 -2.31 -13.19
C THR A 63 -8.01 -3.81 -13.38
N ALA A 64 -6.91 -4.39 -12.89
CA ALA A 64 -6.74 -5.82 -12.79
C ALA A 64 -6.69 -6.24 -11.31
N ILE A 65 -7.22 -7.43 -11.02
CA ILE A 65 -7.30 -7.96 -9.67
C ILE A 65 -6.65 -9.33 -9.65
N ALA A 66 -5.72 -9.53 -8.73
CA ALA A 66 -5.18 -10.84 -8.41
C ALA A 66 -4.84 -10.93 -6.94
N SER A 67 -4.56 -12.13 -6.46
CA SER A 67 -4.23 -12.35 -5.04
C SER A 67 -2.99 -13.21 -4.90
N THR A 68 -2.31 -13.00 -3.80
CA THR A 68 -1.16 -13.81 -3.37
C THR A 68 -1.28 -14.14 -1.88
N HIS A 69 -0.32 -14.93 -1.38
CA HIS A 69 -0.27 -15.33 0.03
C HIS A 69 1.09 -14.98 0.60
N HIS A 70 1.11 -14.43 1.81
CA HIS A 70 2.35 -14.14 2.52
C HIS A 70 2.10 -14.19 4.03
N GLY A 71 2.99 -14.85 4.78
CA GLY A 71 2.91 -14.92 6.25
C GLY A 71 1.59 -15.44 6.83
N GLY A 72 0.81 -16.19 6.06
CA GLY A 72 -0.54 -16.64 6.46
C GLY A 72 -1.66 -15.69 6.08
N MET A 73 -1.34 -14.53 5.49
CA MET A 73 -2.32 -13.56 4.98
C MET A 73 -2.68 -13.84 3.53
N HIS A 74 -3.92 -13.50 3.18
CA HIS A 74 -4.41 -13.44 1.81
C HIS A 74 -4.40 -11.98 1.34
N VAL A 75 -3.49 -11.67 0.43
CA VAL A 75 -3.29 -10.31 -0.06
C VAL A 75 -3.95 -10.16 -1.42
N ASN A 76 -5.03 -9.40 -1.48
CA ASN A 76 -5.67 -8.99 -2.72
C ASN A 76 -5.00 -7.72 -3.23
N LEU A 77 -4.55 -7.76 -4.46
CA LEU A 77 -3.90 -6.64 -5.14
C LEU A 77 -4.79 -6.16 -6.28
N ILE A 78 -4.96 -4.85 -6.39
CA ILE A 78 -5.65 -4.20 -7.50
C ILE A 78 -4.64 -3.31 -8.22
N ASP A 79 -4.23 -3.69 -9.44
CA ASP A 79 -3.46 -2.82 -10.31
C ASP A 79 -4.36 -1.79 -10.97
N THR A 80 -3.99 -0.51 -10.96
CA THR A 80 -4.80 0.55 -11.52
C THR A 80 -4.11 1.28 -12.65
N PRO A 81 -4.87 1.77 -13.67
CA PRO A 81 -4.31 2.58 -14.73
C PRO A 81 -3.69 3.87 -14.18
N GLY A 82 -2.55 4.28 -14.72
CA GLY A 82 -1.84 5.50 -14.30
C GLY A 82 -2.19 6.75 -15.10
N TYR A 83 -2.69 6.59 -16.32
CA TYR A 83 -2.99 7.72 -17.19
C TYR A 83 -4.20 8.52 -16.71
N PRO A 84 -4.16 9.85 -16.81
CA PRO A 84 -5.24 10.74 -16.35
C PRO A 84 -6.61 10.43 -16.96
N GLU A 85 -6.64 9.93 -18.18
CA GLU A 85 -7.84 9.57 -18.94
C GLU A 85 -8.58 8.38 -18.30
N PHE A 86 -7.84 7.51 -17.59
CA PHE A 86 -8.34 6.29 -16.97
C PHE A 86 -8.43 6.38 -15.43
N ARG A 87 -8.58 7.58 -14.86
CA ARG A 87 -8.68 7.77 -13.40
C ARG A 87 -9.93 7.17 -12.77
N GLY A 88 -11.03 7.08 -13.53
CA GLY A 88 -12.27 6.49 -13.02
C GLY A 88 -12.08 5.12 -12.39
N PRO A 89 -11.51 4.14 -13.10
CA PRO A 89 -11.18 2.83 -12.56
C PRO A 89 -10.28 2.87 -11.31
N ALA A 90 -9.25 3.73 -11.28
CA ALA A 90 -8.38 3.87 -10.12
C ALA A 90 -9.13 4.38 -8.88
N LEU A 91 -10.02 5.37 -9.04
CA LEU A 91 -10.84 5.89 -7.95
C LEU A 91 -11.90 4.90 -7.48
N SER A 92 -12.43 4.06 -8.40
CA SER A 92 -13.35 2.99 -8.04
C SER A 92 -12.63 1.89 -7.23
N ALA A 93 -11.37 1.56 -7.56
CA ALA A 93 -10.58 0.61 -6.80
C ALA A 93 -10.42 1.02 -5.32
N PHE A 94 -10.33 2.33 -5.04
CA PHE A 94 -10.24 2.85 -3.66
C PHE A 94 -11.49 2.57 -2.81
N SER A 95 -12.64 2.20 -3.39
CA SER A 95 -13.80 1.78 -2.61
C SER A 95 -13.76 0.30 -2.21
N ALA A 96 -12.82 -0.45 -2.75
CA ALA A 96 -12.71 -1.91 -2.54
C ALA A 96 -11.52 -2.32 -1.67
N VAL A 97 -10.78 -1.35 -1.12
CA VAL A 97 -9.54 -1.62 -0.38
C VAL A 97 -9.45 -0.82 0.90
N GLU A 98 -8.67 -1.31 1.84
CA GLU A 98 -8.30 -0.61 3.07
C GLU A 98 -7.02 0.19 2.89
N THR A 99 -6.15 -0.21 1.95
CA THR A 99 -4.86 0.44 1.73
C THR A 99 -4.70 0.93 0.28
N ALA A 100 -4.36 2.20 0.13
CA ALA A 100 -3.90 2.80 -1.11
C ALA A 100 -2.36 2.83 -1.12
N LEU A 101 -1.74 2.01 -1.95
CA LEU A 101 -0.29 1.94 -2.15
C LEU A 101 0.10 2.81 -3.34
N ILE A 102 0.68 3.98 -3.04
CA ILE A 102 1.03 4.97 -4.06
C ILE A 102 2.46 4.71 -4.55
N VAL A 103 2.59 4.37 -5.83
CA VAL A 103 3.88 4.05 -6.45
C VAL A 103 4.46 5.32 -7.08
N VAL A 104 5.65 5.69 -6.62
CA VAL A 104 6.44 6.84 -7.05
C VAL A 104 7.74 6.33 -7.69
N ASP A 105 8.16 6.97 -8.75
CA ASP A 105 9.40 6.64 -9.46
C ASP A 105 10.58 7.38 -8.83
N ALA A 106 11.64 6.66 -8.46
CA ALA A 106 12.84 7.23 -7.84
C ALA A 106 13.64 8.17 -8.75
N ASP A 107 13.45 8.08 -10.08
CA ASP A 107 14.10 8.94 -11.06
C ASP A 107 13.26 10.18 -11.38
N SER A 108 11.96 10.00 -11.71
CA SER A 108 11.08 11.11 -12.08
C SER A 108 10.42 11.82 -10.89
N GLY A 109 10.49 11.25 -9.69
CA GLY A 109 10.03 11.90 -8.45
C GLY A 109 8.52 12.03 -8.31
N VAL A 110 8.11 13.04 -7.51
CA VAL A 110 6.71 13.26 -7.13
C VAL A 110 5.96 13.95 -8.27
N ALA A 111 5.12 13.21 -8.98
CA ALA A 111 4.30 13.74 -10.06
C ALA A 111 3.04 14.46 -9.52
N HIS A 112 2.51 15.43 -10.27
CA HIS A 112 1.26 16.14 -9.92
C HIS A 112 0.07 15.18 -9.66
N GLY A 113 0.03 14.03 -10.33
CA GLY A 113 -0.97 12.99 -10.09
C GLY A 113 -0.90 12.35 -8.71
N THR A 114 0.30 12.27 -8.13
CA THR A 114 0.56 11.67 -6.80
C THR A 114 -0.21 12.40 -5.71
N ARG A 115 -0.14 13.75 -5.69
CA ARG A 115 -0.89 14.58 -4.73
C ARG A 115 -2.38 14.25 -4.75
N ARG A 116 -2.98 14.24 -5.94
CA ARG A 116 -4.41 13.94 -6.09
C ARG A 116 -4.80 12.55 -5.62
N LEU A 117 -3.94 11.56 -5.82
CA LEU A 117 -4.19 10.19 -5.35
C LEU A 117 -4.12 10.13 -3.82
N MET A 118 -3.11 10.77 -3.22
CA MET A 118 -2.99 10.89 -1.76
C MET A 118 -4.19 11.60 -1.14
N ASP A 119 -4.62 12.74 -1.71
CA ASP A 119 -5.82 13.48 -1.25
C ASP A 119 -7.08 12.62 -1.34
N ARG A 120 -7.24 11.85 -2.41
CA ARG A 120 -8.41 10.97 -2.59
C ARG A 120 -8.40 9.78 -1.65
N ALA A 121 -7.24 9.21 -1.37
CA ALA A 121 -7.09 8.16 -0.36
C ALA A 121 -7.42 8.72 1.04
N ALA A 122 -6.91 9.91 1.38
CA ALA A 122 -7.21 10.59 2.63
C ALA A 122 -8.72 10.91 2.79
N GLN A 123 -9.38 11.44 1.75
CA GLN A 123 -10.82 11.71 1.76
C GLN A 123 -11.68 10.47 1.97
N ARG A 124 -11.14 9.28 1.68
CA ARG A 124 -11.80 7.99 1.90
C ARG A 124 -11.38 7.30 3.19
N ASN A 125 -10.54 7.96 4.00
CA ASN A 125 -9.95 7.43 5.21
C ASN A 125 -9.22 6.09 4.99
N LEU A 126 -8.58 5.92 3.82
CA LEU A 126 -7.74 4.77 3.55
C LEU A 126 -6.40 4.90 4.25
N CYS A 127 -5.84 3.78 4.68
CA CYS A 127 -4.43 3.68 4.98
C CYS A 127 -3.64 4.06 3.72
N ARG A 128 -2.72 5.01 3.85
CA ARG A 128 -1.88 5.50 2.76
C ARG A 128 -0.48 4.97 2.94
N ALA A 129 0.04 4.29 1.95
CA ALA A 129 1.42 3.85 1.92
C ALA A 129 2.06 4.27 0.59
N ILE A 130 3.37 4.49 0.59
CA ILE A 130 4.11 4.91 -0.59
C ILE A 130 5.19 3.89 -0.89
N VAL A 131 5.38 3.57 -2.17
CA VAL A 131 6.55 2.83 -2.65
C VAL A 131 7.36 3.73 -3.56
N ILE A 132 8.60 4.03 -3.18
CA ILE A 132 9.60 4.62 -4.05
C ILE A 132 10.22 3.46 -4.83
N ASN A 133 9.80 3.32 -6.08
CA ASN A 133 10.17 2.21 -6.97
C ASN A 133 11.32 2.61 -7.90
N LYS A 134 11.98 1.61 -8.48
CA LYS A 134 13.13 1.75 -9.40
C LYS A 134 14.38 2.29 -8.74
N ILE A 135 14.61 1.95 -7.49
CA ILE A 135 15.81 2.37 -6.75
C ILE A 135 17.13 1.86 -7.34
N ASP A 136 17.05 0.86 -8.24
CA ASP A 136 18.17 0.29 -9.00
C ASP A 136 18.57 1.10 -10.24
N HIS A 137 17.80 2.14 -10.60
CA HIS A 137 18.07 2.95 -11.78
C HIS A 137 19.25 3.92 -11.53
N GLU A 138 20.11 4.14 -12.53
CA GLU A 138 21.28 5.03 -12.41
C GLU A 138 20.90 6.49 -12.10
N GLY A 139 19.70 6.93 -12.52
CA GLY A 139 19.15 8.27 -12.23
C GLY A 139 18.36 8.37 -10.94
N ALA A 140 18.28 7.30 -10.12
CA ALA A 140 17.47 7.31 -8.92
C ALA A 140 17.99 8.30 -7.87
N ASP A 141 17.15 9.24 -7.46
CA ASP A 141 17.38 10.16 -6.34
C ASP A 141 16.47 9.82 -5.17
N CYS A 142 16.76 8.72 -4.50
CA CYS A 142 15.97 8.24 -3.36
C CYS A 142 15.87 9.27 -2.24
N ALA A 143 16.95 10.01 -1.96
CA ALA A 143 16.99 11.04 -0.93
C ALA A 143 16.13 12.25 -1.29
N GLY A 144 16.27 12.77 -2.52
CA GLY A 144 15.49 13.91 -3.00
C GLY A 144 14.01 13.59 -3.11
N VAL A 145 13.65 12.37 -3.59
CA VAL A 145 12.25 11.95 -3.68
C VAL A 145 11.62 11.81 -2.29
N LEU A 146 12.32 11.21 -1.31
CA LEU A 146 11.83 11.13 0.07
C LEU A 146 11.67 12.54 0.68
N ALA A 147 12.62 13.44 0.46
CA ALA A 147 12.54 14.81 0.94
C ALA A 147 11.35 15.56 0.33
N ALA A 148 11.12 15.44 -0.98
CA ALA A 148 9.98 16.03 -1.67
C ALA A 148 8.63 15.47 -1.19
N LEU A 149 8.56 14.17 -0.90
CA LEU A 149 7.36 13.56 -0.31
C LEU A 149 7.08 14.12 1.09
N ARG A 150 8.10 14.31 1.90
CA ARG A 150 7.97 14.89 3.24
C ARG A 150 7.61 16.38 3.22
N GLU A 151 8.16 17.13 2.28
CA GLU A 151 7.79 18.53 2.06
C GLU A 151 6.32 18.67 1.62
N GLU A 152 5.86 17.77 0.77
CA GLU A 152 4.52 17.80 0.19
C GLU A 152 3.43 17.28 1.14
N PHE A 153 3.69 16.17 1.86
CA PHE A 153 2.71 15.44 2.64
C PHE A 153 2.94 15.46 4.14
N GLY A 154 4.02 16.06 4.60
CA GLY A 154 4.29 16.28 6.03
C GLY A 154 5.33 15.33 6.65
N ALA A 155 5.57 15.57 7.94
CA ALA A 155 6.56 14.83 8.73
C ALA A 155 6.15 13.36 8.98
N GLU A 156 4.87 13.07 8.86
CA GLU A 156 4.26 11.73 8.98
C GLU A 156 4.71 10.75 7.89
N VAL A 157 5.34 11.24 6.81
CA VAL A 157 5.92 10.40 5.76
C VAL A 157 7.27 9.87 6.24
N LEU A 158 7.31 8.59 6.63
CA LEU A 158 8.49 7.95 7.21
C LEU A 158 8.83 6.63 6.51
N PRO A 159 10.13 6.39 6.19
CA PRO A 159 10.56 5.14 5.58
C PRO A 159 10.54 3.99 6.59
N LEU A 160 10.09 2.80 6.18
CA LEU A 160 10.15 1.56 6.96
C LEU A 160 11.35 0.69 6.55
N ASN A 161 11.89 0.90 5.38
CA ASN A 161 13.17 0.37 4.93
C ASN A 161 13.95 1.46 4.20
N LEU A 162 15.24 1.27 4.05
CA LEU A 162 16.15 2.24 3.42
C LEU A 162 16.98 1.55 2.34
N PRO A 163 17.27 2.21 1.21
CA PRO A 163 18.15 1.65 0.19
C PRO A 163 19.59 1.54 0.69
N THR A 164 20.29 0.51 0.25
CA THR A 164 21.71 0.27 0.52
C THR A 164 22.41 -0.19 -0.75
N ASP A 165 23.74 -0.04 -0.79
CA ASP A 165 24.58 -0.45 -1.91
C ASP A 165 24.12 0.11 -3.26
N GLY A 166 23.75 1.41 -3.26
CA GLY A 166 23.28 2.09 -4.46
C GLY A 166 21.96 1.51 -4.98
N GLY A 167 21.03 1.17 -4.09
CA GLY A 167 19.72 0.64 -4.41
C GLY A 167 19.70 -0.84 -4.82
N LYS A 168 20.78 -1.59 -4.60
CA LYS A 168 20.85 -3.03 -4.88
C LYS A 168 20.32 -3.90 -3.75
N ALA A 169 20.13 -3.32 -2.57
CA ALA A 169 19.52 -3.95 -1.42
C ALA A 169 18.75 -2.92 -0.59
N VAL A 170 17.99 -3.39 0.38
CA VAL A 170 17.32 -2.54 1.38
C VAL A 170 17.62 -3.05 2.77
N VAL A 171 17.62 -2.15 3.75
CA VAL A 171 17.71 -2.46 5.18
C VAL A 171 16.43 -2.00 5.86
N ASP A 172 15.87 -2.86 6.70
CA ASP A 172 14.72 -2.54 7.54
C ASP A 172 15.11 -1.50 8.60
N CYS A 173 14.30 -0.47 8.79
CA CYS A 173 14.48 0.54 9.85
C CYS A 173 13.26 0.62 10.78
N PHE A 174 12.25 -0.24 10.60
CA PHE A 174 11.15 -0.35 11.51
C PHE A 174 11.49 -1.29 12.69
N TRP A 175 12.01 -2.49 12.39
CA TRP A 175 12.36 -3.50 13.41
C TRP A 175 13.83 -3.43 13.85
N ARG A 176 14.66 -2.67 13.12
CA ARG A 176 16.09 -2.57 13.39
C ARG A 176 16.48 -1.14 13.73
N SER A 177 17.18 -0.98 14.84
CA SER A 177 17.71 0.30 15.32
C SER A 177 19.18 0.50 14.99
N THR A 178 19.83 -0.42 14.28
CA THR A 178 21.27 -0.34 13.97
C THR A 178 21.56 -0.70 12.52
N GLY A 179 22.56 -0.03 11.95
CA GLY A 179 23.02 -0.23 10.57
C GLY A 179 23.20 1.09 9.85
N THR A 180 23.75 1.00 8.64
CA THR A 180 23.95 2.14 7.74
C THR A 180 23.21 1.92 6.44
N SER A 181 22.79 3.00 5.79
CA SER A 181 22.11 2.99 4.51
C SER A 181 22.64 4.07 3.60
N ASP A 182 22.18 4.11 2.35
CA ASP A 182 22.48 5.21 1.42
C ASP A 182 21.84 6.55 1.87
N LEU A 183 20.88 6.48 2.84
CA LEU A 183 20.18 7.64 3.40
C LEU A 183 20.57 7.96 4.85
N GLY A 184 21.72 7.48 5.31
CA GLY A 184 22.24 7.71 6.66
C GLY A 184 22.05 6.54 7.61
N GLU A 185 22.16 6.81 8.90
CA GLU A 185 22.09 5.80 9.95
C GLU A 185 20.66 5.26 10.11
N VAL A 186 20.51 3.94 10.17
CA VAL A 186 19.22 3.26 10.37
C VAL A 186 18.55 3.69 11.67
N GLY A 187 19.35 3.83 12.75
CA GLY A 187 18.83 4.22 14.06
C GLY A 187 18.16 5.59 14.11
N GLU A 188 18.60 6.54 13.29
CA GLU A 188 17.95 7.86 13.22
C GLU A 188 16.54 7.79 12.64
N TRP A 189 16.33 6.94 11.64
CA TRP A 189 15.02 6.74 11.04
C TRP A 189 14.13 5.90 11.94
N HIS A 190 14.69 4.86 12.56
CA HIS A 190 13.98 4.05 13.56
C HIS A 190 13.44 4.92 14.69
N GLN A 191 14.28 5.81 15.26
CA GLN A 191 13.86 6.71 16.34
C GLN A 191 12.71 7.62 15.92
N LYS A 192 12.76 8.19 14.71
CA LYS A 192 11.67 9.04 14.18
C LYS A 192 10.35 8.27 14.04
N ILE A 193 10.40 6.97 13.68
CA ILE A 193 9.21 6.13 13.60
C ILE A 193 8.64 5.89 15.00
N ILE A 194 9.48 5.51 15.95
CA ILE A 194 9.06 5.29 17.34
C ILE A 194 8.47 6.56 17.95
N ASP A 195 9.15 7.70 17.81
CA ASP A 195 8.67 8.99 18.31
C ASP A 195 7.27 9.33 17.75
N GLN A 196 7.07 9.13 16.44
CA GLN A 196 5.78 9.38 15.78
C GLN A 196 4.67 8.44 16.28
N VAL A 197 5.00 7.18 16.54
CA VAL A 197 4.03 6.17 16.97
C VAL A 197 3.63 6.36 18.44
N VAL A 198 4.57 6.66 19.30
CA VAL A 198 4.28 6.83 20.75
C VAL A 198 3.51 8.11 21.05
N GLU A 199 3.62 9.16 20.22
CA GLU A 199 2.89 10.43 20.40
C GLU A 199 1.36 10.29 20.32
N ILE A 200 0.85 9.25 19.69
CA ILE A 200 -0.59 9.08 19.43
C ILE A 200 -1.36 8.51 20.63
N ASN A 201 -0.68 7.73 21.48
CA ASN A 201 -1.33 7.03 22.58
C ASN A 201 -0.68 7.40 23.92
N GLU A 202 -1.42 8.08 24.79
CA GLU A 202 -0.92 8.54 26.10
C GLU A 202 -0.33 7.42 26.96
N THR A 203 -0.95 6.24 26.96
CA THR A 203 -0.44 5.09 27.74
C THR A 203 0.88 4.58 27.20
N VAL A 204 0.99 4.47 25.88
CA VAL A 204 2.23 4.05 25.20
C VAL A 204 3.33 5.09 25.41
N MET A 205 2.98 6.38 25.35
CA MET A 205 3.89 7.50 25.63
C MET A 205 4.42 7.44 27.08
N GLU A 206 3.55 7.23 28.07
CA GLU A 206 3.94 7.10 29.48
C GLU A 206 4.91 5.93 29.68
N HIS A 207 4.59 4.74 29.14
CA HIS A 207 5.48 3.57 29.22
C HIS A 207 6.82 3.82 28.54
N TYR A 208 6.80 4.50 27.39
CA TYR A 208 8.04 4.83 26.67
C TYR A 208 8.92 5.83 27.45
N LEU A 209 8.33 6.84 28.08
CA LEU A 209 9.07 7.82 28.89
C LEU A 209 9.67 7.20 30.15
N ASP A 210 8.97 6.25 30.75
CA ASP A 210 9.41 5.60 32.00
C ASP A 210 10.48 4.51 31.78
N LEU A 211 10.33 3.72 30.72
CA LEU A 211 11.09 2.48 30.51
C LEU A 211 11.92 2.46 29.20
N GLY A 212 11.75 3.47 28.35
CA GLY A 212 12.32 3.51 27.00
C GLY A 212 11.64 2.50 26.06
N GLU A 213 12.15 2.38 24.84
CA GLU A 213 11.62 1.44 23.83
C GLU A 213 11.55 -0.01 24.33
N GLY A 214 12.57 -0.46 25.08
CA GLY A 214 12.61 -1.82 25.66
C GLY A 214 11.52 -2.10 26.70
N GLY A 215 10.79 -1.10 27.13
CA GLY A 215 9.64 -1.23 28.05
C GLY A 215 8.31 -1.44 27.33
N LEU A 216 8.24 -1.19 26.05
CA LEU A 216 7.06 -1.43 25.24
C LEU A 216 6.97 -2.91 24.85
N SER A 217 5.81 -3.51 25.03
CA SER A 217 5.55 -4.84 24.47
C SER A 217 5.37 -4.74 22.96
N GLY A 218 5.66 -5.83 22.25
CA GLY A 218 5.45 -5.88 20.80
C GLY A 218 3.98 -5.68 20.40
N GLU A 219 3.03 -6.02 21.26
CA GLU A 219 1.58 -5.82 21.05
C GLU A 219 1.21 -4.33 21.19
N GLU A 220 1.66 -3.65 22.24
CA GLU A 220 1.43 -2.20 22.43
C GLU A 220 2.00 -1.38 21.27
N LEU A 221 3.19 -1.71 20.79
CA LEU A 221 3.80 -1.03 19.67
C LEU A 221 3.05 -1.30 18.36
N HIS A 222 2.58 -2.53 18.16
CA HIS A 222 1.78 -2.90 17.00
C HIS A 222 0.43 -2.15 16.97
N ASP A 223 -0.29 -2.13 18.08
CA ASP A 223 -1.60 -1.45 18.19
C ASP A 223 -1.46 0.06 17.99
N ALA A 224 -0.43 0.68 18.57
CA ALA A 224 -0.14 2.09 18.37
C ALA A 224 0.23 2.39 16.91
N PHE A 225 0.99 1.51 16.28
CA PHE A 225 1.35 1.66 14.87
C PHE A 225 0.12 1.54 13.95
N GLU A 226 -0.74 0.55 14.19
CA GLU A 226 -1.99 0.38 13.45
C GLU A 226 -2.90 1.61 13.59
N GLN A 227 -3.02 2.15 14.80
CA GLN A 227 -3.76 3.39 15.07
C GLN A 227 -3.18 4.55 14.26
N CYS A 228 -1.85 4.74 14.26
CA CYS A 228 -1.17 5.78 13.48
C CYS A 228 -1.48 5.69 11.98
N LEU A 229 -1.47 4.47 11.43
CA LEU A 229 -1.77 4.25 10.02
C LEU A 229 -3.23 4.56 9.70
N ARG A 230 -4.15 4.08 10.53
CA ARG A 230 -5.59 4.25 10.34
C ARG A 230 -6.01 5.71 10.46
N GLU A 231 -5.42 6.46 11.38
CA GLU A 231 -5.72 7.87 11.60
C GLU A 231 -4.94 8.80 10.65
N GLY A 232 -3.97 8.25 9.92
CA GLY A 232 -3.16 8.98 8.93
C GLY A 232 -2.04 9.80 9.54
N HIS A 233 -1.68 9.52 10.80
CA HIS A 233 -0.53 10.12 11.49
C HIS A 233 0.80 9.50 11.09
N LEU A 234 0.78 8.41 10.34
CA LEU A 234 1.93 7.79 9.72
C LEU A 234 1.60 7.39 8.29
N VAL A 235 2.45 7.78 7.36
CA VAL A 235 2.44 7.36 5.96
C VAL A 235 3.72 6.60 5.68
N PRO A 236 3.70 5.25 5.72
CA PRO A 236 4.90 4.44 5.52
C PRO A 236 5.42 4.57 4.10
N VAL A 237 6.73 4.67 3.97
CA VAL A 237 7.44 4.63 2.69
C VAL A 237 8.29 3.37 2.63
N CYS A 238 8.15 2.60 1.54
CA CYS A 238 9.01 1.47 1.24
C CYS A 238 9.81 1.77 -0.02
N PHE A 239 11.09 1.47 0.02
CA PHE A 239 11.96 1.51 -1.16
C PHE A 239 11.98 0.14 -1.82
N ALA A 240 11.81 0.09 -3.14
CA ALA A 240 11.82 -1.15 -3.89
C ALA A 240 12.31 -0.98 -5.32
N SER A 241 12.76 -2.07 -5.90
CA SER A 241 12.89 -2.25 -7.34
C SER A 241 12.03 -3.42 -7.77
N ALA A 242 10.89 -3.12 -8.37
CA ALA A 242 10.00 -4.14 -8.91
C ALA A 242 10.67 -5.01 -9.98
N ARG A 243 11.65 -4.45 -10.71
CA ARG A 243 12.39 -5.13 -11.78
C ARG A 243 13.38 -6.16 -11.26
N THR A 244 14.12 -5.83 -10.20
CA THR A 244 15.16 -6.70 -9.62
C THR A 244 14.65 -7.55 -8.47
N GLY A 245 13.46 -7.23 -7.91
CA GLY A 245 12.87 -7.88 -6.74
C GLY A 245 13.36 -7.32 -5.40
N VAL A 246 14.28 -6.37 -5.40
CA VAL A 246 14.79 -5.72 -4.17
C VAL A 246 13.65 -4.99 -3.47
N GLY A 247 13.51 -5.20 -2.16
CA GLY A 247 12.47 -4.55 -1.32
C GLY A 247 11.05 -5.09 -1.52
N VAL A 248 10.82 -5.99 -2.49
CA VAL A 248 9.46 -6.49 -2.79
C VAL A 248 8.96 -7.45 -1.72
N LYS A 249 9.83 -8.30 -1.19
CA LYS A 249 9.48 -9.21 -0.09
C LYS A 249 9.24 -8.42 1.19
N GLU A 250 10.09 -7.45 1.48
CA GLU A 250 9.96 -6.53 2.62
C GLU A 250 8.64 -5.74 2.56
N LEU A 251 8.20 -5.35 1.36
CA LEU A 251 6.88 -4.74 1.17
C LEU A 251 5.73 -5.71 1.49
N LEU A 252 5.86 -7.00 1.16
CA LEU A 252 4.88 -8.01 1.58
C LEU A 252 4.90 -8.23 3.09
N ASP A 253 6.07 -8.21 3.74
CA ASP A 253 6.21 -8.28 5.19
C ASP A 253 5.52 -7.07 5.87
N VAL A 254 5.64 -5.87 5.29
CA VAL A 254 4.92 -4.67 5.72
C VAL A 254 3.41 -4.83 5.54
N ALA A 255 2.96 -5.34 4.39
CA ALA A 255 1.54 -5.57 4.13
C ALA A 255 0.93 -6.60 5.09
N GLU A 256 1.67 -7.66 5.41
CA GLU A 256 1.25 -8.67 6.38
C GLU A 256 1.02 -8.08 7.76
N ARG A 257 2.01 -7.34 8.26
CA ARG A 257 2.12 -6.96 9.67
C ARG A 257 1.48 -5.64 10.01
N LEU A 258 1.41 -4.71 9.05
CA LEU A 258 1.10 -3.32 9.32
C LEU A 258 -0.11 -2.78 8.55
N PHE A 259 -0.49 -3.36 7.40
CA PHE A 259 -1.67 -2.87 6.71
C PHE A 259 -2.94 -3.36 7.41
N PRO A 260 -3.98 -2.52 7.50
CA PRO A 260 -5.22 -2.88 8.15
C PRO A 260 -5.95 -3.99 7.38
N ASN A 261 -6.64 -4.84 8.12
CA ASN A 261 -7.61 -5.77 7.57
C ASN A 261 -8.99 -5.09 7.40
N PRO A 262 -9.96 -5.70 6.71
CA PRO A 262 -11.27 -5.09 6.49
C PRO A 262 -12.07 -4.71 7.74
N ALA A 263 -11.76 -5.28 8.91
CA ALA A 263 -12.43 -4.94 10.17
C ALA A 263 -11.77 -3.76 10.92
N GLU A 264 -10.49 -3.50 10.64
CA GLU A 264 -9.70 -2.41 11.25
C GLU A 264 -9.81 -1.09 10.46
N ALA A 265 -10.23 -1.16 9.21
CA ALA A 265 -10.35 0.01 8.34
C ALA A 265 -11.48 0.96 8.76
N ASN A 266 -11.48 2.16 8.19
CA ASN A 266 -12.51 3.17 8.36
C ASN A 266 -13.45 3.24 7.13
N PRO A 267 -14.22 2.19 6.80
CA PRO A 267 -15.10 2.21 5.64
C PRO A 267 -16.21 3.25 5.85
N PRO A 268 -16.62 3.97 4.81
CA PRO A 268 -17.78 4.82 4.89
C PRO A 268 -19.02 3.97 5.26
N PRO A 269 -19.91 4.47 6.13
CA PRO A 269 -21.07 3.71 6.56
C PRO A 269 -22.00 3.40 5.38
N PHE A 270 -22.49 2.18 5.30
CA PHE A 270 -23.57 1.84 4.38
C PHE A 270 -24.85 2.57 4.81
N MET A 271 -25.52 3.19 3.85
CA MET A 271 -26.74 3.97 4.10
C MET A 271 -27.98 3.23 3.57
N LYS A 272 -28.86 2.79 4.47
CA LYS A 272 -30.17 2.27 4.09
C LYS A 272 -31.15 3.42 3.89
N LEU A 273 -31.72 3.51 2.70
CA LEU A 273 -32.74 4.48 2.39
C LEU A 273 -34.11 3.94 2.84
N ASN A 274 -34.65 4.49 3.92
CA ASN A 274 -35.99 4.19 4.41
C ASN A 274 -36.91 5.40 4.11
N GLY A 275 -38.24 5.20 4.17
CA GLY A 275 -39.20 6.29 4.00
C GLY A 275 -39.06 7.45 5.00
N SER A 276 -38.29 7.26 6.08
CA SER A 276 -37.95 8.28 7.10
C SER A 276 -36.60 8.96 6.87
N GLY A 277 -35.90 8.64 5.79
CA GLY A 277 -34.58 9.19 5.47
C GLY A 277 -33.45 8.16 5.52
N PRO A 278 -32.20 8.58 5.21
CA PRO A 278 -31.05 7.70 5.23
C PRO A 278 -30.70 7.29 6.67
N GLN A 279 -30.51 5.99 6.89
CA GLN A 279 -30.07 5.41 8.17
C GLN A 279 -28.76 4.65 7.95
N ALA A 280 -27.75 4.92 8.78
CA ALA A 280 -26.49 4.19 8.73
C ALA A 280 -26.70 2.72 9.15
N VAL A 281 -26.06 1.82 8.42
CA VAL A 281 -26.05 0.38 8.69
C VAL A 281 -24.61 -0.02 8.93
N GLU A 282 -24.36 -0.61 10.08
CA GLU A 282 -23.07 -1.18 10.42
C GLU A 282 -22.88 -2.51 9.70
N ALA A 283 -21.77 -2.65 8.98
CA ALA A 283 -21.36 -3.89 8.36
C ALA A 283 -20.52 -4.69 9.35
N VAL A 284 -21.01 -5.85 9.76
CA VAL A 284 -20.31 -6.74 10.68
C VAL A 284 -19.84 -8.01 9.95
N PRO A 285 -18.64 -8.55 10.23
CA PRO A 285 -18.13 -9.78 9.59
C PRO A 285 -18.75 -11.04 10.23
N ASP A 286 -20.09 -11.11 10.29
CA ASP A 286 -20.82 -12.29 10.75
C ASP A 286 -21.48 -12.99 9.55
N PRO A 287 -21.09 -14.24 9.23
CA PRO A 287 -21.66 -15.01 8.12
C PRO A 287 -23.16 -15.29 8.27
N ARG A 288 -23.75 -15.05 9.45
CA ARG A 288 -25.20 -15.18 9.70
C ARG A 288 -25.96 -13.88 9.47
N ALA A 289 -25.26 -12.76 9.32
CA ALA A 289 -25.86 -11.47 9.01
C ALA A 289 -26.26 -11.36 7.54
N HIS A 290 -27.08 -10.34 7.21
CA HIS A 290 -27.39 -10.07 5.80
C HIS A 290 -26.15 -9.60 5.06
N VAL A 291 -25.96 -10.12 3.85
CA VAL A 291 -24.85 -9.71 2.97
C VAL A 291 -25.05 -8.26 2.54
N ILE A 292 -24.02 -7.45 2.75
CA ILE A 292 -23.90 -6.10 2.22
C ILE A 292 -22.67 -6.10 1.32
N ALA A 293 -22.76 -5.50 0.14
CA ALA A 293 -21.68 -5.44 -0.83
C ALA A 293 -21.69 -4.10 -1.57
N ASP A 294 -20.48 -3.59 -1.89
CA ASP A 294 -20.27 -2.47 -2.80
C ASP A 294 -19.73 -2.98 -4.13
N VAL A 295 -20.27 -2.45 -5.24
CA VAL A 295 -19.87 -2.81 -6.61
C VAL A 295 -18.87 -1.79 -7.12
N PHE A 296 -17.59 -2.11 -7.11
CA PHE A 296 -16.54 -1.21 -7.56
C PHE A 296 -16.09 -1.44 -9.01
N LYS A 297 -16.40 -2.60 -9.60
CA LYS A 297 -16.06 -2.94 -10.98
C LYS A 297 -17.16 -3.78 -11.63
N ILE A 298 -17.47 -3.47 -12.88
CA ILE A 298 -18.39 -4.25 -13.72
C ILE A 298 -17.58 -4.81 -14.89
N VAL A 299 -17.62 -6.12 -15.06
CA VAL A 299 -16.95 -6.81 -16.17
C VAL A 299 -18.00 -7.27 -17.18
N ASN A 300 -17.76 -7.03 -18.46
CA ASN A 300 -18.59 -7.54 -19.53
C ASN A 300 -18.02 -8.89 -20.01
N ASP A 301 -18.70 -9.97 -19.70
CA ASP A 301 -18.34 -11.29 -20.21
C ASP A 301 -19.01 -11.50 -21.59
N PRO A 302 -18.24 -11.79 -22.65
CA PRO A 302 -18.80 -11.95 -24.01
C PRO A 302 -19.75 -13.15 -24.13
N PHE A 303 -19.73 -14.09 -23.20
CA PHE A 303 -20.58 -15.29 -23.22
C PHE A 303 -21.80 -15.18 -22.30
N VAL A 304 -21.67 -14.47 -21.19
CA VAL A 304 -22.72 -14.36 -20.15
C VAL A 304 -23.37 -12.98 -20.13
N GLY A 305 -22.73 -11.97 -20.68
CA GLY A 305 -23.17 -10.58 -20.67
C GLY A 305 -22.65 -9.82 -19.42
N LYS A 306 -23.41 -8.80 -19.05
CA LYS A 306 -23.05 -7.94 -17.89
C LYS A 306 -23.55 -8.53 -16.59
#